data_14f50f750ad9d6128e418dc4dfe91412
#
_entry.id   14f50f750ad9d6128e418dc4dfe91412
#
_cell.length_a   1.000
_cell.length_b   1.000
_cell.length_c   1.000
_cell.angle_alpha   90.00
_cell.angle_beta   90.00
_cell.angle_gamma   90.00
#
_symmetry.space_group_name_H-M   'P 1'
#
loop_
_entity.id
_entity.type
_entity.pdbx_description
1 polymer ?
#
loop_
_entity_poly.entity_id
_entity_poly.type
_entity_poly.pdbx_seq_one_letter_code
_entity_poly.pdbx_strand_id
1 'polypeptide(L)'
;MNKRGHVLNAVLLSVGLGILLEPAGDLGTLESVVAITVPVTLGALFPDVDTAFGRHRKTLHNLPVLGLFVAFPFVFGNLHYVWIGVLTHYVLDVTGSRRGIALFYPLSSREFDLPTGVPVSSGRTDLVTLLVTGLELAVAVLLLYELPRRGFDVAELGLWF
;
A
#
# COMPACT_ATOMS: atom_id res chain seq x y z
N MET A 1 -7.26 -8.43 -6.17
CA MET A 1 -8.30 -8.53 -5.10
C MET A 1 -9.58 -7.81 -5.55
N ASN A 2 -10.63 -7.75 -4.72
CA ASN A 2 -11.79 -6.89 -5.00
C ASN A 2 -11.62 -5.52 -4.33
N LYS A 3 -12.39 -4.52 -4.78
CA LYS A 3 -12.32 -3.15 -4.22
C LYS A 3 -12.51 -3.11 -2.69
N ARG A 4 -13.38 -3.95 -2.14
CA ARG A 4 -13.60 -4.06 -0.69
C ARG A 4 -12.33 -4.47 0.04
N GLY A 5 -11.58 -5.44 -0.49
CA GLY A 5 -10.31 -5.89 0.10
C GLY A 5 -9.26 -4.78 0.11
N HIS A 6 -9.12 -4.03 -0.98
CA HIS A 6 -8.18 -2.90 -1.04
C HIS A 6 -8.55 -1.78 -0.05
N VAL A 7 -9.83 -1.43 0.07
CA VAL A 7 -10.28 -0.43 1.04
C VAL A 7 -10.10 -0.92 2.47
N LEU A 8 -10.45 -2.18 2.77
CA LEU A 8 -10.28 -2.76 4.11
C LEU A 8 -8.81 -2.76 4.52
N ASN A 9 -7.92 -3.22 3.64
CA ASN A 9 -6.47 -3.18 3.89
C ASN A 9 -5.99 -1.74 4.12
N ALA A 10 -6.34 -0.80 3.23
CA ALA A 10 -5.92 0.60 3.33
C ALA A 10 -6.34 1.24 4.66
N VAL A 11 -7.58 1.02 5.09
CA VAL A 11 -8.11 1.58 6.36
C VAL A 11 -7.39 0.94 7.55
N LEU A 12 -7.29 -0.38 7.61
CA LEU A 12 -6.63 -1.08 8.72
C LEU A 12 -5.14 -0.74 8.80
N LEU A 13 -4.45 -0.70 7.66
CA LEU A 13 -3.05 -0.28 7.58
C LEU A 13 -2.87 1.15 8.08
N SER A 14 -3.75 2.07 7.67
CA SER A 14 -3.68 3.48 8.08
C SER A 14 -3.92 3.67 9.58
N VAL A 15 -4.88 2.95 10.14
CA VAL A 15 -5.12 2.96 11.59
C VAL A 15 -3.87 2.45 12.34
N GLY A 16 -3.30 1.34 11.89
CA GLY A 16 -2.08 0.80 12.49
C GLY A 16 -0.89 1.76 12.35
N LEU A 17 -0.67 2.35 11.18
CA LEU A 17 0.40 3.34 10.97
C LEU A 17 0.21 4.59 11.82
N GLY A 18 -1.00 5.13 11.91
CA GLY A 18 -1.30 6.29 12.75
C GLY A 18 -0.98 6.05 14.23
N ILE A 19 -1.32 4.87 14.75
CA ILE A 19 -0.98 4.46 16.13
C ILE A 19 0.54 4.25 16.29
N LEU A 20 1.22 3.70 15.28
CA LEU A 20 2.66 3.50 15.32
C LEU A 20 3.43 4.82 15.31
N LEU A 21 2.95 5.82 14.57
CA LEU A 21 3.61 7.13 14.47
C LEU A 21 3.32 8.01 15.68
N GLU A 22 2.10 7.95 16.24
CA GLU A 22 1.65 8.71 17.41
C GLU A 22 1.00 7.76 18.44
N PRO A 23 1.82 7.08 19.26
CA PRO A 23 1.34 5.99 20.13
C PRO A 23 0.68 6.48 21.44
N ALA A 24 0.55 7.78 21.67
CA ALA A 24 0.02 8.33 22.92
C ALA A 24 -1.45 7.96 23.22
N GLY A 25 -2.22 7.58 22.17
CA GLY A 25 -3.64 7.23 22.31
C GLY A 25 -4.54 8.43 22.58
N ASP A 26 -4.11 9.61 22.21
CA ASP A 26 -4.77 10.90 22.41
C ASP A 26 -5.32 11.50 21.09
N LEU A 27 -5.63 12.78 21.10
CA LEU A 27 -6.13 13.49 19.91
C LEU A 27 -5.09 13.51 18.77
N GLY A 28 -3.79 13.60 19.09
CA GLY A 28 -2.72 13.54 18.11
C GLY A 28 -2.70 12.19 17.36
N THR A 29 -2.91 11.09 18.07
CA THR A 29 -3.08 9.77 17.45
C THR A 29 -4.25 9.75 16.48
N LEU A 30 -5.41 10.31 16.87
CA LEU A 30 -6.57 10.38 16.00
C LEU A 30 -6.33 11.25 14.77
N GLU A 31 -5.70 12.41 14.93
CA GLU A 31 -5.32 13.30 13.82
C GLU A 31 -4.38 12.58 12.84
N SER A 32 -3.38 11.87 13.34
CA SER A 32 -2.45 11.06 12.53
C SER A 32 -3.20 9.96 11.75
N VAL A 33 -4.07 9.20 12.40
CA VAL A 33 -4.91 8.18 11.74
C VAL A 33 -5.74 8.79 10.61
N VAL A 34 -6.41 9.92 10.84
CA VAL A 34 -7.25 10.58 9.82
C VAL A 34 -6.41 11.11 8.67
N ALA A 35 -5.27 11.76 8.97
CA ALA A 35 -4.36 12.31 7.97
C ALA A 35 -3.79 11.24 7.02
N ILE A 36 -3.56 10.03 7.53
CA ILE A 36 -3.05 8.90 6.74
C ILE A 36 -4.18 8.17 6.00
N THR A 37 -5.33 7.96 6.63
CA THR A 37 -6.40 7.10 6.09
C THR A 37 -6.94 7.60 4.74
N VAL A 38 -7.16 8.89 4.59
CA VAL A 38 -7.72 9.45 3.35
C VAL A 38 -6.76 9.25 2.17
N PRO A 39 -5.49 9.72 2.21
CA PRO A 39 -4.58 9.56 1.09
C PRO A 39 -4.22 8.11 0.80
N VAL A 40 -4.05 7.26 1.81
CA VAL A 40 -3.77 5.82 1.59
C VAL A 40 -4.95 5.13 0.94
N THR A 41 -6.19 5.41 1.37
CA THR A 41 -7.39 4.84 0.74
C THR A 41 -7.54 5.29 -0.72
N LEU A 42 -7.31 6.56 -1.01
CA LEU A 42 -7.32 7.08 -2.39
C LEU A 42 -6.23 6.41 -3.24
N GLY A 43 -5.02 6.28 -2.69
CA GLY A 43 -3.92 5.57 -3.33
C GLY A 43 -4.25 4.10 -3.61
N ALA A 44 -4.89 3.41 -2.66
CA ALA A 44 -5.28 2.02 -2.82
C ALA A 44 -6.41 1.82 -3.86
N LEU A 45 -7.20 2.83 -4.15
CA LEU A 45 -8.23 2.78 -5.20
C LEU A 45 -7.72 3.23 -6.57
N PHE A 46 -6.64 3.99 -6.61
CA PHE A 46 -6.12 4.61 -7.83
C PHE A 46 -5.77 3.61 -8.94
N PRO A 47 -5.05 2.49 -8.71
CA PRO A 47 -4.67 1.58 -9.79
C PRO A 47 -5.87 1.01 -10.54
N ASP A 48 -6.98 0.74 -9.85
CA ASP A 48 -8.21 0.17 -10.44
C ASP A 48 -8.95 1.14 -11.39
N VAL A 49 -8.57 2.43 -11.42
CA VAL A 49 -9.13 3.41 -12.37
C VAL A 49 -8.77 3.04 -13.81
N ASP A 50 -7.70 2.26 -14.04
CA ASP A 50 -7.32 1.78 -15.37
C ASP A 50 -8.39 0.90 -16.04
N THR A 51 -9.34 0.36 -15.27
CA THR A 51 -10.51 -0.36 -15.82
C THR A 51 -11.38 0.52 -16.73
N ALA A 52 -11.34 1.84 -16.56
CA ALA A 52 -12.16 2.78 -17.33
C ALA A 52 -11.53 3.18 -18.69
N PHE A 53 -10.19 3.14 -18.80
CA PHE A 53 -9.51 3.69 -19.99
C PHE A 53 -8.30 2.89 -20.45
N GLY A 54 -7.82 1.94 -19.68
CA GLY A 54 -6.57 1.23 -19.93
C GLY A 54 -6.68 -0.29 -19.95
N ARG A 55 -5.54 -0.94 -19.81
CA ARG A 55 -5.45 -2.38 -19.62
C ARG A 55 -5.34 -2.67 -18.13
N HIS A 56 -6.43 -3.15 -17.54
CA HIS A 56 -6.46 -3.51 -16.12
C HIS A 56 -5.31 -4.45 -15.74
N ARG A 57 -4.70 -4.23 -14.57
CA ARG A 57 -3.51 -4.89 -14.02
C ARG A 57 -2.19 -4.60 -14.78
N LYS A 58 -2.19 -3.61 -15.67
CA LYS A 58 -1.00 -3.21 -16.45
C LYS A 58 -0.81 -1.70 -16.43
N THR A 59 -1.81 -0.93 -16.92
CA THR A 59 -1.64 0.50 -17.21
C THR A 59 -1.29 1.32 -15.97
N LEU A 60 -1.95 1.07 -14.84
CA LEU A 60 -1.66 1.75 -13.56
C LEU A 60 -1.10 0.81 -12.49
N HIS A 61 -0.84 -0.47 -12.82
CA HIS A 61 -0.32 -1.48 -11.89
C HIS A 61 1.15 -1.80 -12.21
N ASN A 62 2.03 -0.79 -12.20
CA ASN A 62 3.43 -0.95 -12.57
C ASN A 62 4.36 -0.04 -11.75
N LEU A 63 5.65 -0.41 -11.71
CA LEU A 63 6.66 0.31 -10.94
C LEU A 63 6.87 1.77 -11.38
N PRO A 64 6.83 2.14 -12.68
CA PRO A 64 6.85 3.54 -13.08
C PRO A 64 5.76 4.39 -12.44
N VAL A 65 4.53 3.90 -12.35
CA VAL A 65 3.42 4.61 -11.69
C VAL A 65 3.66 4.71 -10.17
N LEU A 66 4.09 3.63 -9.52
CA LEU A 66 4.45 3.68 -8.10
C LEU A 66 5.58 4.68 -7.86
N GLY A 67 6.63 4.65 -8.70
CA GLY A 67 7.76 5.58 -8.62
C GLY A 67 7.33 7.04 -8.76
N LEU A 68 6.35 7.33 -9.61
CA LEU A 68 5.76 8.67 -9.73
C LEU A 68 5.12 9.12 -8.41
N PHE A 69 4.32 8.26 -7.76
CA PHE A 69 3.70 8.59 -6.47
C PHE A 69 4.70 8.70 -5.32
N VAL A 70 5.77 7.90 -5.32
CA VAL A 70 6.87 8.01 -4.35
C VAL A 70 7.62 9.34 -4.55
N ALA A 71 7.89 9.74 -5.80
CA ALA A 71 8.60 10.97 -6.11
C ALA A 71 7.76 12.24 -5.88
N PHE A 72 6.42 12.14 -5.95
CA PHE A 72 5.52 13.28 -5.94
C PHE A 72 5.67 14.18 -4.69
N PRO A 73 5.74 13.66 -3.45
CA PRO A 73 5.95 14.45 -2.25
C PRO A 73 7.23 15.27 -2.28
N PHE A 74 8.32 14.71 -2.82
CA PHE A 74 9.62 15.39 -2.90
C PHE A 74 9.61 16.58 -3.87
N VAL A 75 8.80 16.49 -4.93
CA VAL A 75 8.73 17.53 -5.97
C VAL A 75 7.71 18.60 -5.60
N PHE A 76 6.55 18.21 -5.06
CA PHE A 76 5.41 19.10 -4.87
C PHE A 76 5.06 19.36 -3.40
N GLY A 77 5.70 18.68 -2.44
CA GLY A 77 5.49 18.91 -1.01
C GLY A 77 4.09 18.48 -0.51
N ASN A 78 3.40 17.59 -1.21
CA ASN A 78 2.09 17.09 -0.83
C ASN A 78 1.86 15.63 -1.24
N LEU A 79 0.71 15.06 -0.91
CA LEU A 79 0.33 13.65 -1.19
C LEU A 79 1.28 12.63 -0.56
N HIS A 80 1.85 12.93 0.61
CA HIS A 80 2.88 12.14 1.28
C HIS A 80 2.54 10.67 1.47
N TYR A 81 1.27 10.31 1.69
CA TYR A 81 0.86 8.95 2.00
C TYR A 81 0.18 8.19 0.86
N VAL A 82 -0.06 8.85 -0.30
CA VAL A 82 -0.78 8.21 -1.42
C VAL A 82 -0.01 7.03 -1.98
N TRP A 83 1.32 7.12 -2.07
CA TRP A 83 2.18 6.04 -2.57
C TRP A 83 2.07 4.75 -1.72
N ILE A 84 1.81 4.87 -0.39
CA ILE A 84 1.57 3.72 0.49
C ILE A 84 0.32 2.97 0.02
N GLY A 85 -0.76 3.70 -0.30
CA GLY A 85 -1.98 3.11 -0.83
C GLY A 85 -1.76 2.39 -2.17
N VAL A 86 -1.00 2.99 -3.09
CA VAL A 86 -0.64 2.36 -4.37
C VAL A 86 0.21 1.11 -4.14
N LEU A 87 1.20 1.18 -3.25
CA LEU A 87 2.06 0.04 -2.91
C LEU A 87 1.28 -1.13 -2.32
N THR A 88 0.45 -0.86 -1.30
CA THR A 88 -0.33 -1.92 -0.65
C THR A 88 -1.37 -2.54 -1.59
N HIS A 89 -1.94 -1.76 -2.53
CA HIS A 89 -2.77 -2.30 -3.61
C HIS A 89 -1.98 -3.34 -4.43
N TYR A 90 -0.74 -3.03 -4.84
CA TYR A 90 0.09 -3.96 -5.61
C TYR A 90 0.46 -5.21 -4.78
N VAL A 91 0.81 -5.02 -3.52
CA VAL A 91 1.10 -6.14 -2.60
C VAL A 91 -0.09 -7.09 -2.52
N LEU A 92 -1.30 -6.57 -2.29
CA LEU A 92 -2.52 -7.37 -2.26
C LEU A 92 -2.82 -8.08 -3.59
N ASP A 93 -2.58 -7.43 -4.72
CA ASP A 93 -2.84 -8.05 -6.02
C ASP A 93 -1.81 -9.14 -6.37
N VAL A 94 -0.55 -8.99 -5.96
CA VAL A 94 0.49 -10.01 -6.15
C VAL A 94 0.29 -11.18 -5.20
N THR A 95 -0.02 -10.93 -3.93
CA THR A 95 -0.08 -11.96 -2.88
C THR A 95 -1.46 -12.59 -2.73
N GLY A 96 -2.51 -11.82 -2.92
CA GLY A 96 -3.88 -12.19 -2.57
C GLY A 96 -4.75 -12.57 -3.75
N SER A 97 -4.33 -12.39 -4.99
CA SER A 97 -5.15 -12.74 -6.15
C SER A 97 -4.48 -13.80 -7.04
N ARG A 98 -5.28 -14.65 -7.70
CA ARG A 98 -4.78 -15.68 -8.63
C ARG A 98 -4.14 -15.11 -9.89
N ARG A 99 -4.38 -13.86 -10.17
CA ARG A 99 -3.83 -13.16 -11.33
C ARG A 99 -3.00 -12.00 -10.84
N GLY A 100 -1.74 -11.96 -11.27
CA GLY A 100 -0.77 -10.96 -10.90
C GLY A 100 -0.95 -9.61 -11.60
N ILE A 101 0.06 -8.76 -11.48
CA ILE A 101 0.15 -7.45 -12.12
C ILE A 101 1.42 -7.34 -12.96
N ALA A 102 1.40 -6.53 -14.01
CA ALA A 102 2.53 -6.34 -14.90
C ALA A 102 3.47 -5.23 -14.38
N LEU A 103 4.28 -5.55 -13.35
CA LEU A 103 5.16 -4.61 -12.65
C LEU A 103 6.07 -3.80 -13.58
N PHE A 104 6.51 -4.37 -14.69
CA PHE A 104 7.44 -3.73 -15.62
C PHE A 104 6.77 -3.18 -16.88
N TYR A 105 5.44 -3.04 -16.89
CA TYR A 105 4.74 -2.42 -18.02
C TYR A 105 5.14 -0.92 -18.15
N PRO A 106 5.34 -0.36 -19.37
CA PRO A 106 5.08 -0.95 -20.69
C PRO A 106 6.21 -1.80 -21.27
N LEU A 107 7.37 -1.89 -20.63
CA LEU A 107 8.54 -2.63 -21.14
C LEU A 107 8.27 -4.15 -21.22
N SER A 108 7.48 -4.67 -20.29
CA SER A 108 7.08 -6.08 -20.25
C SER A 108 5.61 -6.21 -19.84
N SER A 109 4.87 -7.05 -20.55
CA SER A 109 3.48 -7.39 -20.20
C SER A 109 3.37 -8.62 -19.31
N ARG A 110 4.51 -9.18 -18.80
CA ARG A 110 4.51 -10.34 -17.91
C ARG A 110 3.85 -9.95 -16.58
N GLU A 111 2.86 -10.73 -16.17
CA GLU A 111 2.19 -10.57 -14.88
C GLU A 111 2.94 -11.38 -13.80
N PHE A 112 3.10 -10.80 -12.61
CA PHE A 112 3.77 -11.38 -11.45
C PHE A 112 2.73 -11.62 -10.36
N ASP A 113 2.67 -12.85 -9.87
CA ASP A 113 1.79 -13.30 -8.80
C ASP A 113 2.52 -14.29 -7.89
N LEU A 114 1.97 -14.51 -6.71
CA LEU A 114 2.38 -15.57 -5.80
C LEU A 114 1.35 -16.71 -5.80
N PRO A 115 1.78 -17.96 -5.54
CA PRO A 115 0.88 -19.12 -5.51
C PRO A 115 -0.12 -19.10 -4.34
N THR A 116 -0.07 -18.07 -3.49
CA THR A 116 -0.96 -17.85 -2.33
C THR A 116 -2.32 -17.26 -2.71
N GLY A 117 -2.49 -16.78 -3.95
CA GLY A 117 -3.68 -16.06 -4.40
C GLY A 117 -4.97 -16.87 -4.34
N VAL A 118 -6.03 -16.24 -3.85
CA VAL A 118 -7.39 -16.80 -3.78
C VAL A 118 -8.30 -16.21 -4.85
N PRO A 119 -9.34 -16.96 -5.30
CA PRO A 119 -10.36 -16.37 -6.18
C PRO A 119 -11.06 -15.20 -5.48
N VAL A 120 -11.38 -14.14 -6.23
CA VAL A 120 -12.08 -12.95 -5.71
C VAL A 120 -13.44 -13.29 -5.07
N SER A 121 -14.08 -14.36 -5.54
CA SER A 121 -15.34 -14.88 -4.99
C SER A 121 -15.18 -15.76 -3.75
N SER A 122 -13.94 -15.99 -3.29
CA SER A 122 -13.67 -16.86 -2.15
C SER A 122 -14.05 -16.15 -0.84
N GLY A 123 -14.72 -16.88 0.08
CA GLY A 123 -14.92 -16.41 1.46
C GLY A 123 -13.63 -16.20 2.27
N ARG A 124 -12.47 -16.60 1.73
CA ARG A 124 -11.15 -16.40 2.34
C ARG A 124 -10.51 -15.07 1.99
N THR A 125 -11.15 -14.26 1.15
CA THR A 125 -10.59 -12.96 0.69
C THR A 125 -10.29 -12.02 1.85
N ASP A 126 -11.23 -11.90 2.80
CA ASP A 126 -11.07 -11.03 3.97
C ASP A 126 -9.93 -11.55 4.89
N LEU A 127 -9.79 -12.87 5.07
CA LEU A 127 -8.69 -13.46 5.83
C LEU A 127 -7.32 -13.15 5.20
N VAL A 128 -7.20 -13.30 3.87
CA VAL A 128 -5.97 -12.97 3.14
C VAL A 128 -5.66 -11.47 3.29
N THR A 129 -6.67 -10.61 3.17
CA THR A 129 -6.50 -9.16 3.40
C THR A 129 -5.95 -8.89 4.80
N LEU A 130 -6.53 -9.48 5.85
CA LEU A 130 -6.06 -9.30 7.23
C LEU A 130 -4.62 -9.80 7.44
N LEU A 131 -4.27 -10.95 6.87
CA LEU A 131 -2.91 -11.49 6.96
C LEU A 131 -1.88 -10.59 6.27
N VAL A 132 -2.21 -10.08 5.08
CA VAL A 132 -1.34 -9.15 4.35
C VAL A 132 -1.20 -7.84 5.12
N THR A 133 -2.30 -7.25 5.62
CA THR A 133 -2.25 -6.04 6.46
C THR A 133 -1.40 -6.25 7.71
N GLY A 134 -1.55 -7.40 8.40
CA GLY A 134 -0.73 -7.73 9.56
C GLY A 134 0.76 -7.83 9.23
N LEU A 135 1.11 -8.40 8.07
CA LEU A 135 2.49 -8.46 7.59
C LEU A 135 3.03 -7.06 7.26
N GLU A 136 2.25 -6.22 6.60
CA GLU A 136 2.63 -4.84 6.27
C GLU A 136 2.88 -4.01 7.55
N LEU A 137 2.02 -4.15 8.57
CA LEU A 137 2.22 -3.51 9.87
C LEU A 137 3.45 -4.06 10.61
N ALA A 138 3.72 -5.36 10.54
CA ALA A 138 4.94 -5.93 11.10
C ALA A 138 6.20 -5.37 10.43
N VAL A 139 6.18 -5.19 9.11
CA VAL A 139 7.25 -4.51 8.36
C VAL A 139 7.38 -3.05 8.80
N ALA A 140 6.26 -2.33 8.98
CA ALA A 140 6.29 -0.95 9.45
C ALA A 140 6.91 -0.84 10.86
N VAL A 141 6.56 -1.73 11.80
CA VAL A 141 7.20 -1.79 13.13
C VAL A 141 8.70 -2.01 13.01
N LEU A 142 9.13 -2.94 12.15
CA LEU A 142 10.55 -3.21 11.92
C LEU A 142 11.28 -1.97 11.40
N LEU A 143 10.70 -1.28 10.42
CA LEU A 143 11.28 -0.08 9.81
C LEU A 143 11.32 1.10 10.78
N LEU A 144 10.25 1.33 11.55
CA LEU A 144 10.10 2.51 12.40
C LEU A 144 10.82 2.37 13.76
N TYR A 145 10.94 1.16 14.28
CA TYR A 145 11.44 0.95 15.64
C TYR A 145 12.72 0.11 15.70
N GLU A 146 12.80 -1.00 14.99
CA GLU A 146 13.94 -1.92 15.12
C GLU A 146 15.17 -1.48 14.32
N LEU A 147 15.00 -0.96 13.11
CA LEU A 147 16.13 -0.49 12.31
C LEU A 147 16.80 0.75 12.93
N PRO A 148 16.06 1.79 13.40
CA PRO A 148 16.66 2.92 14.10
C PRO A 148 17.41 2.51 15.38
N ARG A 149 16.88 1.56 16.16
CA ARG A 149 17.57 1.02 17.35
C ARG A 149 18.92 0.36 17.03
N ARG A 150 19.08 -0.14 15.80
CA ARG A 150 20.32 -0.75 15.31
C ARG A 150 21.27 0.24 14.62
N GLY A 151 20.96 1.53 14.66
CA GLY A 151 21.78 2.60 14.08
C GLY A 151 21.53 2.85 12.59
N PHE A 152 20.47 2.28 12.00
CA PHE A 152 20.04 2.62 10.65
C PHE A 152 19.08 3.81 10.70
N ASP A 153 19.47 4.93 10.13
CA ASP A 153 18.56 6.08 10.02
C ASP A 153 17.62 5.92 8.82
N VAL A 154 16.37 5.58 9.11
CA VAL A 154 15.33 5.45 8.06
C VAL A 154 14.99 6.79 7.40
N ALA A 155 15.28 7.93 8.06
CA ALA A 155 15.11 9.25 7.48
C ALA A 155 16.08 9.48 6.30
N GLU A 156 17.26 8.85 6.32
CA GLU A 156 18.20 8.89 5.19
C GLU A 156 17.65 8.21 3.92
N LEU A 157 16.67 7.32 4.06
CA LEU A 157 15.98 6.70 2.92
C LEU A 157 14.96 7.64 2.26
N GLY A 158 14.80 8.87 2.76
CA GLY A 158 13.86 9.84 2.23
C GLY A 158 12.38 9.47 2.44
N LEU A 159 12.10 8.47 3.26
CA LEU A 159 10.75 8.06 3.62
C LEU A 159 10.29 8.93 4.82
N TRP A 160 9.98 10.19 4.53
CA TRP A 160 9.37 11.08 5.51
C TRP A 160 7.91 10.70 5.70
N PHE A 161 7.59 10.29 6.90
CA PHE A 161 6.22 10.15 7.38
C PHE A 161 5.77 11.42 8.09
#